data_44849f1d2de2447453433869062e1687
#
_entry.id   44849f1d2de2447453433869062e1687
#
_cell.length_a   1.000
_cell.length_b   1.000
_cell.length_c   1.000
_cell.angle_alpha   90.00
_cell.angle_beta   90.00
_cell.angle_gamma   90.00
#
_symmetry.space_group_name_H-M   'P 1'
#
loop_
_entity.id
_entity.type
_entity.pdbx_description
1 polymer ?
#
loop_
_entity_poly.entity_id
_entity_poly.type
_entity_poly.pdbx_seq_one_letter_code
_entity_poly.pdbx_strand_id
1 'polypeptide(L)'
;DELHLIVGAGKTDGAMDAGNMLKPMLARGEIRLIGATTLNEYRKYIEKDGALERRFQKVIVEPTTPEETIQILQNIKEKYEDHHNVNYTDAALEACVKLTERYITDRNFPDKAIDALDEAGSRVHLINISAPKEIEEQEKLIDEMKSLKNEAVKLQNFELAASYRDKEKENAAQLD
;
A
#
# COMPACT_ATOMS: atom_id res chain seq x y z
N ASP A 1 9.61 15.93 4.63
CA ASP A 1 9.95 15.28 3.37
C ASP A 1 9.85 16.28 2.23
N GLU A 2 10.52 16.02 1.07
CA GLU A 2 10.46 16.87 -0.13
C GLU A 2 10.80 18.36 0.16
N LEU A 3 11.88 18.60 0.90
CA LEU A 3 12.30 19.97 1.29
C LEU A 3 12.38 20.93 0.11
N HIS A 4 12.73 20.44 -1.06
CA HIS A 4 12.85 21.24 -2.27
C HIS A 4 11.53 21.89 -2.73
N LEU A 5 10.36 21.32 -2.35
CA LEU A 5 9.06 21.92 -2.67
C LEU A 5 8.85 23.24 -1.91
N ILE A 6 9.33 23.31 -0.67
CA ILE A 6 9.21 24.52 0.16
C ILE A 6 10.12 25.63 -0.40
N VAL A 7 11.32 25.24 -0.87
CA VAL A 7 12.33 26.18 -1.38
C VAL A 7 12.05 26.60 -2.83
N GLY A 8 11.41 25.71 -3.63
CA GLY A 8 11.10 25.96 -5.04
C GLY A 8 9.73 26.58 -5.32
N ALA A 9 8.86 26.64 -4.34
CA ALA A 9 7.46 27.06 -4.51
C ALA A 9 7.24 28.53 -4.85
N GLY A 10 8.27 29.38 -4.79
CA GLY A 10 8.17 30.83 -4.96
C GLY A 10 8.40 31.35 -6.39
N LYS A 11 8.45 30.51 -7.40
CA LYS A 11 8.72 30.93 -8.80
C LYS A 11 7.48 31.29 -9.64
N THR A 12 6.29 31.20 -9.08
CA THR A 12 5.06 31.71 -9.69
C THR A 12 4.77 33.11 -9.16
N ASP A 13 4.59 34.07 -10.08
CA ASP A 13 4.27 35.46 -9.74
C ASP A 13 3.13 35.54 -8.73
N GLY A 14 3.43 36.08 -7.53
CA GLY A 14 2.46 36.36 -6.47
C GLY A 14 2.37 35.34 -5.35
N ALA A 15 3.06 34.21 -5.37
CA ALA A 15 3.13 33.29 -4.23
C ALA A 15 4.21 33.72 -3.24
N MET A 16 3.87 33.80 -1.97
CA MET A 16 4.83 34.07 -0.88
C MET A 16 5.82 32.90 -0.82
N ASP A 17 7.08 33.15 -1.17
CA ASP A 17 8.15 32.17 -1.17
C ASP A 17 8.44 31.72 0.29
N ALA A 18 7.94 30.56 0.66
CA ALA A 18 8.13 29.98 1.99
C ALA A 18 9.62 29.83 2.33
N GLY A 19 10.48 29.60 1.31
CA GLY A 19 11.93 29.57 1.47
C GLY A 19 12.48 30.90 1.98
N ASN A 20 11.99 32.03 1.45
CA ASN A 20 12.41 33.36 1.90
C ASN A 20 11.94 33.69 3.31
N MET A 21 10.79 33.15 3.76
CA MET A 21 10.34 33.31 5.14
C MET A 21 11.18 32.49 6.13
N LEU A 22 11.64 31.32 5.73
CA LEU A 22 12.45 30.44 6.59
C LEU A 22 13.89 30.94 6.76
N LYS A 23 14.47 31.58 5.74
CA LYS A 23 15.87 32.04 5.76
C LYS A 23 16.23 32.91 6.97
N PRO A 24 15.44 33.94 7.35
CA PRO A 24 15.74 34.75 8.53
C PRO A 24 15.63 33.96 9.83
N MET A 25 14.63 33.10 9.96
CA MET A 25 14.38 32.30 11.16
C MET A 25 15.48 31.24 11.38
N LEU A 26 15.93 30.60 10.32
CA LEU A 26 17.09 29.70 10.33
C LEU A 26 18.38 30.46 10.66
N ALA A 27 18.54 31.68 10.13
CA ALA A 27 19.72 32.49 10.39
C ALA A 27 19.86 32.91 11.85
N ARG A 28 18.73 33.20 12.50
CA ARG A 28 18.68 33.59 13.93
C ARG A 28 18.65 32.41 14.88
N GLY A 29 18.57 31.17 14.37
CA GLY A 29 18.46 29.96 15.16
C GLY A 29 17.10 29.81 15.88
N GLU A 30 16.08 30.55 15.44
CA GLU A 30 14.73 30.49 15.98
C GLU A 30 14.03 29.16 15.67
N ILE A 31 14.42 28.51 14.59
CA ILE A 31 13.92 27.22 14.18
C ILE A 31 15.07 26.24 13.87
N ARG A 32 14.83 24.96 14.12
CA ARG A 32 15.66 23.86 13.66
C ARG A 32 14.86 23.05 12.67
N LEU A 33 15.44 22.75 11.50
CA LEU A 33 14.77 22.07 10.42
C LEU A 33 15.57 20.84 10.00
N ILE A 34 14.90 19.70 9.93
CA ILE A 34 15.42 18.47 9.29
C ILE A 34 14.57 18.26 8.06
N GLY A 35 15.20 18.24 6.89
CA GLY A 35 14.54 18.05 5.61
C GLY A 35 15.14 16.88 4.85
N ALA A 36 14.29 16.13 4.15
CA ALA A 36 14.69 15.07 3.24
C ALA A 36 14.41 15.49 1.79
N THR A 37 15.31 15.15 0.87
CA THR A 37 15.18 15.38 -0.57
C THR A 37 16.16 14.50 -1.34
N THR A 38 16.03 14.42 -2.64
CA THR A 38 17.00 13.73 -3.48
C THR A 38 18.25 14.59 -3.73
N LEU A 39 19.38 13.94 -4.04
CA LEU A 39 20.61 14.66 -4.37
C LEU A 39 20.46 15.58 -5.59
N ASN A 40 19.66 15.19 -6.58
CA ASN A 40 19.41 15.99 -7.77
C ASN A 40 18.60 17.25 -7.44
N GLU A 41 17.55 17.11 -6.61
CA GLU A 41 16.74 18.23 -6.17
C GLU A 41 17.51 19.15 -5.21
N TYR A 42 18.35 18.59 -4.34
CA TYR A 42 19.24 19.37 -3.49
C TYR A 42 20.16 20.28 -4.31
N ARG A 43 20.85 19.72 -5.33
CA ARG A 43 21.73 20.50 -6.24
C ARG A 43 20.98 21.56 -7.02
N LYS A 44 19.75 21.26 -7.42
CA LYS A 44 18.94 22.16 -8.24
C LYS A 44 18.37 23.33 -7.47
N TYR A 45 17.92 23.11 -6.24
CA TYR A 45 17.14 24.09 -5.48
C TYR A 45 17.85 24.63 -4.25
N ILE A 46 18.64 23.84 -3.53
CA ILE A 46 19.26 24.25 -2.27
C ILE A 46 20.70 24.72 -2.47
N GLU A 47 21.53 23.96 -3.15
CA GLU A 47 22.94 24.27 -3.39
C GLU A 47 23.12 25.57 -4.21
N LYS A 48 22.17 25.89 -5.09
CA LYS A 48 22.18 27.15 -5.85
C LYS A 48 21.82 28.37 -5.02
N ASP A 49 21.17 28.21 -3.89
CA ASP A 49 20.84 29.26 -2.96
C ASP A 49 21.84 29.30 -1.80
N GLY A 50 22.92 30.06 -1.97
CA GLY A 50 23.99 30.14 -0.97
C GLY A 50 23.53 30.65 0.42
N ALA A 51 22.31 31.20 0.54
CA ALA A 51 21.74 31.55 1.81
C ALA A 51 21.16 30.33 2.53
N LEU A 52 20.63 29.36 1.80
CA LEU A 52 20.13 28.11 2.35
C LEU A 52 21.25 27.10 2.53
N GLU A 53 22.12 26.95 1.56
CA GLU A 53 23.26 26.01 1.61
C GLU A 53 24.07 26.16 2.91
N ARG A 54 24.38 27.40 3.29
CA ARG A 54 25.15 27.69 4.51
C ARG A 54 24.43 27.38 5.81
N ARG A 55 23.13 27.06 5.78
CA ARG A 55 22.29 26.81 6.96
C ARG A 55 21.90 25.34 7.11
N PHE A 56 22.19 24.52 6.11
CA PHE A 56 21.92 23.10 6.15
C PHE A 56 23.22 22.29 6.14
N GLN A 57 23.33 21.36 7.06
CA GLN A 57 24.35 20.31 7.00
C GLN A 57 23.80 19.17 6.17
N LYS A 58 24.47 18.88 5.05
CA LYS A 58 24.13 17.74 4.19
C LYS A 58 24.54 16.43 4.88
N VAL A 59 23.58 15.52 5.01
CA VAL A 59 23.79 14.15 5.45
C VAL A 59 23.35 13.24 4.32
N ILE A 60 24.26 12.43 3.78
CA ILE A 60 23.96 11.48 2.74
C ILE A 60 23.47 10.19 3.40
N VAL A 61 22.31 9.69 2.96
CA VAL A 61 21.77 8.40 3.35
C VAL A 61 22.01 7.44 2.19
N GLU A 62 22.93 6.49 2.41
CA GLU A 62 23.26 5.47 1.41
C GLU A 62 22.15 4.38 1.38
N PRO A 63 21.94 3.73 0.23
CA PRO A 63 21.10 2.54 0.16
C PRO A 63 21.59 1.45 1.10
N THR A 64 20.66 0.67 1.64
CA THR A 64 21.00 -0.47 2.49
C THR A 64 21.57 -1.64 1.67
N THR A 65 22.37 -2.49 2.32
CA THR A 65 22.82 -3.76 1.72
C THR A 65 21.66 -4.77 1.67
N PRO A 66 21.77 -5.85 0.86
CA PRO A 66 20.79 -6.94 0.88
C PRO A 66 20.58 -7.54 2.27
N GLU A 67 21.66 -7.75 3.03
CA GLU A 67 21.62 -8.31 4.38
C GLU A 67 20.90 -7.38 5.37
N GLU A 68 21.22 -6.09 5.34
CA GLU A 68 20.53 -5.08 6.15
C GLU A 68 19.06 -4.96 5.77
N THR A 69 18.76 -5.10 4.46
CA THR A 69 17.38 -5.06 3.96
C THR A 69 16.57 -6.25 4.49
N ILE A 70 17.13 -7.46 4.53
CA ILE A 70 16.45 -8.63 5.13
C ILE A 70 16.13 -8.34 6.61
N GLN A 71 17.04 -7.76 7.37
CA GLN A 71 16.80 -7.40 8.78
C GLN A 71 15.69 -6.36 8.91
N ILE A 72 15.64 -5.37 8.00
CA ILE A 72 14.56 -4.38 7.97
C ILE A 72 13.23 -5.07 7.71
N LEU A 73 13.15 -5.95 6.68
CA LEU A 73 11.92 -6.68 6.38
C LEU A 73 11.45 -7.54 7.57
N GLN A 74 12.37 -8.21 8.26
CA GLN A 74 12.05 -8.96 9.49
C GLN A 74 11.46 -8.08 10.58
N ASN A 75 11.98 -6.87 10.77
CA ASN A 75 11.50 -5.95 11.79
C ASN A 75 10.13 -5.33 11.48
N ILE A 76 9.77 -5.18 10.21
CA ILE A 76 8.48 -4.62 9.78
C ILE A 76 7.44 -5.69 9.44
N LYS A 77 7.84 -6.96 9.36
CA LYS A 77 7.04 -8.11 8.95
C LYS A 77 5.67 -8.15 9.62
N GLU A 78 5.62 -8.08 10.94
CA GLU A 78 4.38 -8.17 11.72
C GLU A 78 3.34 -7.12 11.31
N LYS A 79 3.78 -5.89 11.01
CA LYS A 79 2.87 -4.82 10.57
C LYS A 79 2.23 -5.09 9.21
N TYR A 80 2.97 -5.71 8.30
CA TYR A 80 2.46 -6.10 6.99
C TYR A 80 1.59 -7.35 7.07
N GLU A 81 1.92 -8.30 7.94
CA GLU A 81 1.09 -9.48 8.23
C GLU A 81 -0.28 -9.07 8.76
N ASP A 82 -0.31 -8.15 9.73
CA ASP A 82 -1.54 -7.60 10.29
C ASP A 82 -2.35 -6.82 9.25
N HIS A 83 -1.67 -6.01 8.41
CA HIS A 83 -2.34 -5.18 7.42
C HIS A 83 -3.01 -6.00 6.31
N HIS A 84 -2.34 -7.03 5.82
CA HIS A 84 -2.82 -7.88 4.73
C HIS A 84 -3.54 -9.15 5.22
N ASN A 85 -3.55 -9.41 6.53
CA ASN A 85 -4.06 -10.65 7.12
C ASN A 85 -3.45 -11.91 6.48
N VAL A 86 -2.12 -11.93 6.38
CA VAL A 86 -1.30 -13.00 5.80
C VAL A 86 -0.11 -13.30 6.70
N ASN A 87 0.61 -14.38 6.43
CA ASN A 87 1.88 -14.71 7.08
C ASN A 87 3.00 -14.77 6.06
N TYR A 88 4.14 -14.12 6.34
CA TYR A 88 5.34 -14.19 5.52
C TYR A 88 6.33 -15.19 6.12
N THR A 89 6.83 -16.09 5.30
CA THR A 89 7.95 -16.96 5.67
C THR A 89 9.28 -16.24 5.52
N ASP A 90 10.32 -16.67 6.24
CA ASP A 90 11.66 -16.09 6.08
C ASP A 90 12.18 -16.25 4.64
N ALA A 91 11.88 -17.38 4.00
CA ALA A 91 12.19 -17.60 2.60
C ALA A 91 11.50 -16.60 1.65
N ALA A 92 10.28 -16.13 1.98
CA ALA A 92 9.60 -15.10 1.23
C ALA A 92 10.30 -13.73 1.37
N LEU A 93 10.77 -13.38 2.57
CA LEU A 93 11.53 -12.14 2.82
C LEU A 93 12.84 -12.15 2.03
N GLU A 94 13.59 -13.25 2.09
CA GLU A 94 14.82 -13.42 1.31
C GLU A 94 14.54 -13.34 -0.21
N ALA A 95 13.43 -13.93 -0.68
CA ALA A 95 13.04 -13.88 -2.08
C ALA A 95 12.70 -12.44 -2.52
N CYS A 96 12.00 -11.65 -1.70
CA CYS A 96 11.73 -10.23 -1.97
C CYS A 96 13.04 -9.46 -2.20
N VAL A 97 14.04 -9.66 -1.37
CA VAL A 97 15.34 -8.99 -1.51
C VAL A 97 16.08 -9.48 -2.75
N LYS A 98 16.26 -10.79 -2.88
CA LYS A 98 17.05 -11.41 -3.97
C LYS A 98 16.47 -11.14 -5.36
N LEU A 99 15.14 -11.20 -5.50
CA LEU A 99 14.49 -10.99 -6.80
C LEU A 99 14.49 -9.51 -7.18
N THR A 100 14.23 -8.60 -6.22
CA THR A 100 14.28 -7.17 -6.50
C THR A 100 15.68 -6.65 -6.75
N GLU A 101 16.71 -7.23 -6.10
CA GLU A 101 18.11 -6.95 -6.44
C GLU A 101 18.41 -7.26 -7.90
N ARG A 102 17.96 -8.42 -8.35
CA ARG A 102 18.27 -8.93 -9.71
C ARG A 102 17.47 -8.24 -10.81
N TYR A 103 16.19 -7.94 -10.58
CA TYR A 103 15.27 -7.53 -11.64
C TYR A 103 14.87 -6.06 -11.58
N ILE A 104 15.01 -5.38 -10.43
CA ILE A 104 14.67 -3.97 -10.28
C ILE A 104 15.97 -3.18 -10.07
N THR A 105 16.45 -2.57 -11.15
CA THR A 105 17.75 -1.87 -11.16
C THR A 105 17.63 -0.35 -11.06
N ASP A 106 16.44 0.20 -11.24
CA ASP A 106 16.12 1.63 -11.23
C ASP A 106 15.73 2.17 -9.86
N ARG A 107 15.62 1.28 -8.85
CA ARG A 107 15.28 1.62 -7.47
C ARG A 107 16.32 1.09 -6.49
N ASN A 108 16.40 1.73 -5.33
CA ASN A 108 17.32 1.38 -4.27
C ASN A 108 16.65 0.54 -3.17
N PHE A 109 17.49 -0.16 -2.40
CA PHE A 109 17.09 -0.75 -1.15
C PHE A 109 16.98 0.34 -0.05
N PRO A 110 16.07 0.16 0.94
CA PRO A 110 15.19 -1.00 1.14
C PRO A 110 13.87 -0.94 0.35
N ASP A 111 13.50 0.19 -0.25
CA ASP A 111 12.17 0.49 -0.80
C ASP A 111 11.67 -0.58 -1.78
N LYS A 112 12.49 -0.96 -2.76
CA LYS A 112 12.08 -1.97 -3.76
C LYS A 112 11.75 -3.34 -3.15
N ALA A 113 12.37 -3.71 -2.04
CA ALA A 113 12.09 -4.96 -1.36
C ALA A 113 10.81 -4.85 -0.49
N ILE A 114 10.58 -3.68 0.10
CA ILE A 114 9.35 -3.38 0.84
C ILE A 114 8.15 -3.37 -0.10
N ASP A 115 8.26 -2.74 -1.27
CA ASP A 115 7.21 -2.75 -2.29
C ASP A 115 6.85 -4.17 -2.73
N ALA A 116 7.87 -5.03 -2.92
CA ALA A 116 7.65 -6.43 -3.28
C ALA A 116 6.96 -7.22 -2.16
N LEU A 117 7.29 -6.94 -0.90
CA LEU A 117 6.64 -7.55 0.26
C LEU A 117 5.16 -7.16 0.33
N ASP A 118 4.88 -5.86 0.18
CA ASP A 118 3.53 -5.30 0.21
C ASP A 118 2.65 -5.87 -0.91
N GLU A 119 3.16 -5.88 -2.14
CA GLU A 119 2.44 -6.44 -3.29
C GLU A 119 2.19 -7.95 -3.13
N ALA A 120 3.16 -8.70 -2.63
CA ALA A 120 3.00 -10.14 -2.39
C ALA A 120 1.91 -10.41 -1.34
N GLY A 121 1.89 -9.66 -0.24
CA GLY A 121 0.85 -9.76 0.78
C GLY A 121 -0.54 -9.42 0.26
N SER A 122 -0.65 -8.31 -0.46
CA SER A 122 -1.90 -7.89 -1.08
C SER A 122 -2.44 -8.95 -2.05
N ARG A 123 -1.57 -9.55 -2.86
CA ARG A 123 -1.96 -10.60 -3.83
C ARG A 123 -2.45 -11.86 -3.12
N VAL A 124 -1.77 -12.32 -2.06
CA VAL A 124 -2.20 -13.49 -1.29
C VAL A 124 -3.52 -13.20 -0.58
N HIS A 125 -3.66 -12.02 0.00
CA HIS A 125 -4.92 -11.58 0.62
C HIS A 125 -6.10 -11.65 -0.36
N LEU A 126 -5.95 -11.12 -1.57
CA LEU A 126 -6.98 -11.15 -2.62
C LEU A 126 -7.36 -12.58 -3.05
N ILE A 127 -6.39 -13.50 -3.10
CA ILE A 127 -6.66 -14.91 -3.42
C ILE A 127 -7.46 -15.57 -2.30
N ASN A 128 -7.16 -15.22 -1.04
CA ASN A 128 -7.84 -15.80 0.13
C ASN A 128 -9.24 -15.21 0.36
N ILE A 129 -9.54 -14.03 -0.17
CA ILE A 129 -10.89 -13.43 -0.15
C ILE A 129 -11.83 -14.11 -1.15
N SER A 130 -11.33 -14.84 -2.13
CA SER A 130 -12.19 -15.66 -2.99
C SER A 130 -12.97 -16.62 -2.10
N ALA A 131 -14.29 -16.45 -2.05
CA ALA A 131 -15.16 -17.30 -1.25
C ALA A 131 -14.84 -18.78 -1.53
N PRO A 132 -14.80 -19.64 -0.52
CA PRO A 132 -14.63 -21.07 -0.75
C PRO A 132 -15.63 -21.52 -1.82
N LYS A 133 -15.19 -22.39 -2.74
CA LYS A 133 -16.05 -22.88 -3.83
C LYS A 133 -17.40 -23.42 -3.32
N GLU A 134 -17.39 -23.95 -2.12
CA GLU A 134 -18.58 -24.43 -1.40
C GLU A 134 -19.61 -23.32 -1.14
N ILE A 135 -19.15 -22.09 -0.82
CA ILE A 135 -20.04 -20.92 -0.65
C ILE A 135 -20.62 -20.48 -1.99
N GLU A 136 -19.80 -20.42 -3.05
CA GLU A 136 -20.27 -20.07 -4.41
C GLU A 136 -21.26 -21.10 -4.95
N GLU A 137 -21.07 -22.39 -4.65
CA GLU A 137 -21.98 -23.46 -5.04
C GLU A 137 -23.32 -23.36 -4.28
N GLN A 138 -23.29 -23.05 -2.99
CA GLN A 138 -24.49 -22.83 -2.18
C GLN A 138 -25.27 -21.59 -2.62
N GLU A 139 -24.60 -20.49 -2.92
CA GLU A 139 -25.25 -19.29 -3.46
C GLU A 139 -25.95 -19.55 -4.79
N LYS A 140 -25.31 -20.31 -5.70
CA LYS A 140 -25.92 -20.72 -6.97
C LYS A 140 -27.18 -21.58 -6.75
N LEU A 141 -27.13 -22.53 -5.81
CA LEU A 141 -28.29 -23.35 -5.48
C LEU A 141 -29.45 -22.52 -4.91
N ILE A 142 -29.15 -21.53 -4.08
CA ILE A 142 -30.17 -20.61 -3.56
C ILE A 142 -30.81 -19.78 -4.69
N ASP A 143 -30.02 -19.28 -5.64
CA ASP A 143 -30.53 -18.50 -6.77
C ASP A 143 -31.35 -19.35 -7.74
N GLU A 144 -30.95 -20.62 -7.97
CA GLU A 144 -31.74 -21.58 -8.73
C GLU A 144 -33.10 -21.86 -8.04
N MET A 145 -33.12 -22.08 -6.73
CA MET A 145 -34.36 -22.30 -5.98
C MET A 145 -35.28 -21.08 -6.01
N LYS A 146 -34.71 -19.85 -5.93
CA LYS A 146 -35.50 -18.61 -6.10
C LYS A 146 -36.12 -18.49 -7.48
N SER A 147 -35.36 -18.85 -8.53
CA SER A 147 -35.84 -18.82 -9.90
C SER A 147 -37.00 -19.80 -10.11
N LEU A 148 -36.83 -21.04 -9.70
CA LEU A 148 -37.84 -22.10 -9.78
C LEU A 148 -39.09 -21.77 -8.94
N LYS A 149 -38.93 -21.18 -7.77
CA LYS A 149 -40.05 -20.67 -6.96
C LYS A 149 -40.86 -19.61 -7.72
N ASN A 150 -40.20 -18.65 -8.36
CA ASN A 150 -40.86 -17.58 -9.11
C ASN A 150 -41.59 -18.13 -10.36
N GLU A 151 -41.02 -19.13 -11.01
CA GLU A 151 -41.69 -19.82 -12.13
C GLU A 151 -42.95 -20.58 -11.67
N ALA A 152 -42.84 -21.34 -10.56
CA ALA A 152 -43.98 -22.06 -9.97
C ALA A 152 -45.11 -21.11 -9.55
N VAL A 153 -44.76 -19.92 -9.02
CA VAL A 153 -45.76 -18.86 -8.73
C VAL A 153 -46.45 -18.34 -9.98
N LYS A 154 -45.69 -18.11 -11.06
CA LYS A 154 -46.27 -17.66 -12.37
C LYS A 154 -47.22 -18.70 -12.95
N LEU A 155 -46.93 -19.98 -12.75
CA LEU A 155 -47.77 -21.10 -13.20
C LEU A 155 -48.92 -21.41 -12.23
N GLN A 156 -49.09 -20.61 -11.16
CA GLN A 156 -50.13 -20.78 -10.09
C GLN A 156 -50.03 -22.12 -9.35
N ASN A 157 -48.83 -22.76 -9.38
CA ASN A 157 -48.59 -23.98 -8.64
C ASN A 157 -48.00 -23.66 -7.26
N PHE A 158 -48.90 -23.32 -6.33
CA PHE A 158 -48.51 -22.84 -4.98
C PHE A 158 -47.90 -23.94 -4.10
N GLU A 159 -48.24 -25.20 -4.33
CA GLU A 159 -47.68 -26.33 -3.59
C GLU A 159 -46.20 -26.54 -3.95
N LEU A 160 -45.87 -26.46 -5.23
CA LEU A 160 -44.50 -26.52 -5.73
C LEU A 160 -43.68 -25.30 -5.31
N ALA A 161 -44.28 -24.11 -5.34
CA ALA A 161 -43.64 -22.88 -4.89
C ALA A 161 -43.32 -22.92 -3.38
N ALA A 162 -44.16 -23.52 -2.56
CA ALA A 162 -43.92 -23.70 -1.14
C ALA A 162 -42.73 -24.66 -0.88
N SER A 163 -42.62 -25.74 -1.64
CA SER A 163 -41.49 -26.67 -1.53
C SER A 163 -40.16 -26.04 -1.91
N TYR A 164 -40.11 -25.20 -2.96
CA TYR A 164 -38.88 -24.48 -3.32
C TYR A 164 -38.49 -23.41 -2.33
N ARG A 165 -39.48 -22.75 -1.69
CA ARG A 165 -39.23 -21.79 -0.61
C ARG A 165 -38.61 -22.47 0.62
N ASP A 166 -39.05 -23.66 0.97
CA ASP A 166 -38.54 -24.38 2.12
C ASP A 166 -37.10 -24.85 1.86
N LYS A 167 -36.79 -25.32 0.64
CA LYS A 167 -35.42 -25.64 0.23
C LYS A 167 -34.50 -24.41 0.17
N GLU A 168 -35.02 -23.26 -0.30
CA GLU A 168 -34.28 -21.97 -0.27
C GLU A 168 -33.87 -21.61 1.17
N LYS A 169 -34.78 -21.77 2.15
CA LYS A 169 -34.50 -21.50 3.54
C LYS A 169 -33.51 -22.47 4.15
N GLU A 170 -33.59 -23.75 3.77
CA GLU A 170 -32.69 -24.80 4.25
C GLU A 170 -31.26 -24.57 3.75
N ASN A 171 -31.11 -24.22 2.47
CA ASN A 171 -29.81 -23.88 1.89
C ASN A 171 -29.25 -22.54 2.44
N ALA A 172 -30.09 -21.54 2.71
CA ALA A 172 -29.67 -20.31 3.34
C ALA A 172 -29.20 -20.51 4.80
N ALA A 173 -29.82 -21.41 5.54
CA ALA A 173 -29.40 -21.74 6.90
C ALA A 173 -28.10 -22.56 6.99
N GLN A 174 -27.60 -23.08 5.86
CA GLN A 174 -26.29 -23.74 5.78
C GLN A 174 -25.16 -22.76 5.46
N LEU A 175 -25.48 -21.54 5.06
CA LEU A 175 -24.53 -20.45 4.78
C LEU A 175 -24.20 -19.59 6.02
N ASP A 176 -25.07 -19.58 7.05
CA ASP A 176 -24.85 -18.91 8.34
C ASP A 176 -24.00 -19.79 9.29
#